data_2ab052c4cd04b512859484573f674e53
#
_entry.id   2ab052c4cd04b512859484573f674e53
#
_cell.length_a   1.000
_cell.length_b   1.000
_cell.length_c   1.000
_cell.angle_alpha   90.00
_cell.angle_beta   90.00
_cell.angle_gamma   90.00
#
_symmetry.space_group_name_H-M   'P 1'
#
loop_
_entity.id
_entity.type
_entity.pdbx_description
1 polymer ?
#
loop_
_entity_poly.entity_id
_entity_poly.type
_entity_poly.pdbx_seq_one_letter_code
_entity_poly.pdbx_strand_id
1 'polypeptide(L)'
;MKWSIKHLPKRTQEELNTLRELIKHHVSWCDMIILYGSYARGGYVLWDERVEFGVHTSYQSDLDIMVVISKPNVKHVEDRLRDKVTPKYHKTFAYRRHASPQFIVEYADTLNKALERSQYFFTDIVKEGIKIYDNKEFKLAKPRELSFKEIKKFAIDEFETHYPRGNEYLDAGYYFNNKGQYIGGSFLLHQACERFYNAISLVFTNYRSKSHKLNELSSFTKEYSRELAVVFPLNTDFEKRCFDLLCRAYIEARYNKDFVVNKEEYAYMLERIEILKEISFRIFTEKIASYDELIAQEEA
;
A
#
# COMPACT_ATOMS: atom_id res chain seq x y z
N MET A 1 -13.06 -12.69 -13.09
CA MET A 1 -12.27 -13.25 -11.96
C MET A 1 -11.95 -14.72 -12.16
N LYS A 2 -10.73 -15.15 -11.87
CA LYS A 2 -10.27 -16.54 -11.94
C LYS A 2 -10.57 -17.27 -10.62
N TRP A 3 -10.53 -18.62 -10.65
CA TRP A 3 -10.76 -19.46 -9.45
C TRP A 3 -9.57 -20.35 -9.10
N SER A 4 -8.57 -20.42 -9.96
CA SER A 4 -7.48 -21.38 -9.82
C SER A 4 -6.15 -20.70 -9.48
N ILE A 5 -5.52 -21.15 -8.41
CA ILE A 5 -4.16 -20.77 -8.00
C ILE A 5 -3.11 -21.80 -8.46
N LYS A 6 -3.48 -22.78 -9.31
CA LYS A 6 -2.59 -23.88 -9.72
C LYS A 6 -1.36 -23.42 -10.52
N HIS A 7 -1.43 -22.23 -11.13
CA HIS A 7 -0.30 -21.64 -11.88
C HIS A 7 0.77 -21.02 -10.95
N LEU A 8 0.45 -20.81 -9.66
CA LEU A 8 1.39 -20.30 -8.68
C LEU A 8 2.30 -21.42 -8.14
N PRO A 9 3.50 -21.10 -7.63
CA PRO A 9 4.37 -22.07 -6.99
C PRO A 9 3.65 -22.82 -5.86
N LYS A 10 3.96 -24.10 -5.66
CA LYS A 10 3.31 -24.93 -4.62
C LYS A 10 3.37 -24.29 -3.24
N ARG A 11 4.50 -23.68 -2.87
CA ARG A 11 4.65 -22.99 -1.59
C ARG A 11 3.68 -21.81 -1.46
N THR A 12 3.48 -21.03 -2.53
CA THR A 12 2.52 -19.91 -2.53
C THR A 12 1.07 -20.42 -2.42
N GLN A 13 0.77 -21.56 -3.06
CA GLN A 13 -0.53 -22.21 -2.89
C GLN A 13 -0.78 -22.64 -1.44
N GLU A 14 0.23 -23.18 -0.73
CA GLU A 14 0.16 -23.50 0.70
C GLU A 14 -0.07 -22.25 1.55
N GLU A 15 0.66 -21.18 1.27
CA GLU A 15 0.53 -19.88 1.94
C GLU A 15 -0.89 -19.33 1.80
N LEU A 16 -1.44 -19.32 0.58
CA LEU A 16 -2.81 -18.84 0.31
C LEU A 16 -3.88 -19.74 0.95
N ASN A 17 -3.72 -21.06 0.93
CA ASN A 17 -4.63 -21.98 1.58
C ASN A 17 -4.63 -21.76 3.10
N THR A 18 -3.46 -21.59 3.70
CA THR A 18 -3.34 -21.27 5.14
C THR A 18 -4.01 -19.94 5.47
N LEU A 19 -3.78 -18.90 4.69
CA LEU A 19 -4.44 -17.59 4.87
C LEU A 19 -5.95 -17.73 4.77
N ARG A 20 -6.46 -18.44 3.76
CA ARG A 20 -7.91 -18.70 3.61
C ARG A 20 -8.51 -19.30 4.87
N GLU A 21 -7.92 -20.36 5.40
CA GLU A 21 -8.45 -21.03 6.60
C GLU A 21 -8.33 -20.15 7.85
N LEU A 22 -7.23 -19.43 8.03
CA LEU A 22 -7.07 -18.48 9.13
C LEU A 22 -8.10 -17.34 9.08
N ILE A 23 -8.31 -16.74 7.89
CA ILE A 23 -9.31 -15.68 7.71
C ILE A 23 -10.70 -16.21 8.02
N LYS A 24 -11.11 -17.33 7.45
CA LYS A 24 -12.43 -17.94 7.71
C LYS A 24 -12.65 -18.26 9.19
N HIS A 25 -11.62 -18.75 9.87
CA HIS A 25 -11.69 -19.05 11.31
C HIS A 25 -11.89 -17.79 12.17
N HIS A 26 -11.20 -16.70 11.81
CA HIS A 26 -11.24 -15.46 12.60
C HIS A 26 -12.32 -14.46 12.15
N VAL A 27 -12.86 -14.58 10.92
CA VAL A 27 -13.87 -13.69 10.34
C VAL A 27 -15.03 -14.54 9.80
N SER A 28 -15.95 -14.93 10.69
CA SER A 28 -17.07 -15.83 10.34
C SER A 28 -18.10 -15.23 9.38
N TRP A 29 -18.11 -13.89 9.19
CA TRP A 29 -18.96 -13.16 8.24
C TRP A 29 -18.19 -12.70 7.00
N CYS A 30 -17.17 -13.47 6.61
CA CYS A 30 -16.42 -13.26 5.39
C CYS A 30 -17.20 -13.84 4.21
N ASP A 31 -17.54 -13.02 3.23
CA ASP A 31 -18.24 -13.45 2.01
C ASP A 31 -17.27 -13.90 0.93
N MET A 32 -16.19 -13.15 0.71
CA MET A 32 -15.18 -13.50 -0.29
C MET A 32 -13.77 -13.20 0.21
N ILE A 33 -12.81 -13.98 -0.30
CA ILE A 33 -11.39 -13.71 -0.18
C ILE A 33 -10.81 -13.71 -1.59
N ILE A 34 -10.21 -12.61 -2.01
CA ILE A 34 -9.71 -12.39 -3.37
C ILE A 34 -8.23 -12.07 -3.30
N LEU A 35 -7.41 -12.87 -3.97
CA LEU A 35 -6.01 -12.54 -4.25
C LEU A 35 -5.99 -11.57 -5.42
N TYR A 36 -5.30 -10.43 -5.28
CA TYR A 36 -5.10 -9.44 -6.35
C TYR A 36 -3.63 -9.07 -6.47
N GLY A 37 -3.28 -7.99 -7.16
CA GLY A 37 -1.91 -7.50 -7.28
C GLY A 37 -1.00 -8.42 -8.10
N SER A 38 0.30 -8.37 -7.81
CA SER A 38 1.35 -9.01 -8.62
C SER A 38 1.19 -10.52 -8.74
N TYR A 39 0.79 -11.21 -7.68
CA TYR A 39 0.56 -12.66 -7.71
C TYR A 39 -0.64 -13.06 -8.58
N ALA A 40 -1.70 -12.27 -8.58
CA ALA A 40 -2.88 -12.55 -9.42
C ALA A 40 -2.58 -12.31 -10.90
N ARG A 41 -1.76 -11.29 -11.23
CA ARG A 41 -1.34 -10.96 -12.58
C ARG A 41 -0.21 -11.85 -13.12
N GLY A 42 0.56 -12.50 -12.24
CA GLY A 42 1.71 -13.32 -12.60
C GLY A 42 3.05 -12.56 -12.68
N GLY A 43 3.06 -11.27 -12.32
CA GLY A 43 4.25 -10.42 -12.30
C GLY A 43 4.97 -10.35 -10.94
N TYR A 44 4.77 -11.33 -10.07
CA TYR A 44 5.35 -11.36 -8.73
C TYR A 44 6.84 -11.67 -8.72
N VAL A 45 7.52 -11.16 -7.70
CA VAL A 45 8.93 -11.46 -7.40
C VAL A 45 8.97 -12.33 -6.14
N LEU A 46 9.48 -13.54 -6.26
CA LEU A 46 9.63 -14.47 -5.12
C LEU A 46 10.72 -14.00 -4.15
N TRP A 47 11.82 -13.50 -4.69
CA TRP A 47 12.92 -12.89 -3.97
C TRP A 47 13.91 -12.28 -4.95
N ASP A 48 14.39 -11.10 -4.65
CA ASP A 48 15.41 -10.42 -5.42
C ASP A 48 16.30 -9.60 -4.47
N GLU A 49 17.60 -9.67 -4.67
CA GLU A 49 18.60 -8.90 -3.92
C GLU A 49 19.37 -8.02 -4.90
N ARG A 50 19.50 -6.75 -4.57
CA ARG A 50 20.24 -5.77 -5.37
C ARG A 50 20.96 -4.78 -4.48
N VAL A 51 21.90 -4.07 -5.10
CA VAL A 51 22.45 -2.84 -4.53
C VAL A 51 21.80 -1.68 -5.29
N GLU A 52 21.00 -0.89 -4.60
CA GLU A 52 20.37 0.31 -5.15
C GLU A 52 20.80 1.51 -4.32
N PHE A 53 21.31 2.54 -4.98
CA PHE A 53 21.87 3.74 -4.31
C PHE A 53 22.95 3.43 -3.26
N GLY A 54 23.76 2.39 -3.52
CA GLY A 54 24.79 1.93 -2.59
C GLY A 54 24.31 1.13 -1.38
N VAL A 55 23.00 0.84 -1.30
CA VAL A 55 22.38 0.08 -0.20
C VAL A 55 22.01 -1.32 -0.68
N HIS A 56 22.39 -2.34 0.09
CA HIS A 56 21.93 -3.70 -0.12
C HIS A 56 20.43 -3.80 0.21
N THR A 57 19.64 -4.14 -0.76
CA THR A 57 18.19 -4.26 -0.62
C THR A 57 17.73 -5.64 -1.01
N SER A 58 16.67 -6.11 -0.34
CA SER A 58 15.97 -7.31 -0.72
C SER A 58 14.51 -6.98 -0.99
N TYR A 59 13.95 -7.56 -2.05
CA TYR A 59 12.56 -7.36 -2.42
C TYR A 59 11.86 -8.70 -2.61
N GLN A 60 10.66 -8.78 -2.08
CA GLN A 60 9.70 -9.87 -2.30
C GLN A 60 8.32 -9.25 -2.47
N SER A 61 7.55 -9.75 -3.43
CA SER A 61 6.13 -9.35 -3.57
C SER A 61 5.32 -9.84 -2.37
N ASP A 62 4.38 -9.02 -1.93
CA ASP A 62 3.41 -9.38 -0.90
C ASP A 62 2.24 -10.18 -1.47
N LEU A 63 1.51 -10.88 -0.62
CA LEU A 63 0.23 -11.48 -0.95
C LEU A 63 -0.89 -10.45 -0.71
N ASP A 64 -1.35 -9.80 -1.77
CA ASP A 64 -2.41 -8.81 -1.70
C ASP A 64 -3.78 -9.49 -1.62
N ILE A 65 -4.43 -9.36 -0.50
CA ILE A 65 -5.67 -10.07 -0.17
C ILE A 65 -6.80 -9.07 0.13
N MET A 66 -7.85 -9.09 -0.66
CA MET A 66 -9.09 -8.39 -0.33
C MET A 66 -10.06 -9.34 0.37
N VAL A 67 -10.52 -8.93 1.55
CA VAL A 67 -11.51 -9.63 2.37
C VAL A 67 -12.83 -8.86 2.28
N VAL A 68 -13.83 -9.46 1.67
CA VAL A 68 -15.18 -8.88 1.58
C VAL A 68 -16.05 -9.44 2.69
N ILE A 69 -16.74 -8.56 3.40
CA ILE A 69 -17.53 -8.91 4.59
C ILE A 69 -18.99 -8.44 4.47
N SER A 70 -19.91 -9.23 5.05
CA SER A 70 -21.35 -8.94 5.05
C SER A 70 -21.81 -7.95 6.13
N LYS A 71 -20.92 -7.49 7.01
CA LYS A 71 -21.26 -6.55 8.10
C LYS A 71 -20.36 -5.31 8.03
N PRO A 72 -20.89 -4.10 8.33
CA PRO A 72 -20.15 -2.83 8.15
C PRO A 72 -19.13 -2.54 9.27
N ASN A 73 -18.46 -3.56 9.80
CA ASN A 73 -17.48 -3.44 10.87
C ASN A 73 -16.03 -3.67 10.39
N VAL A 74 -15.69 -3.01 9.30
CA VAL A 74 -14.38 -3.10 8.60
C VAL A 74 -13.21 -2.99 9.59
N LYS A 75 -13.19 -1.95 10.43
CA LYS A 75 -12.10 -1.72 11.38
C LYS A 75 -11.85 -2.90 12.33
N HIS A 76 -12.91 -3.51 12.84
CA HIS A 76 -12.78 -4.68 13.70
C HIS A 76 -12.17 -5.88 12.98
N VAL A 77 -12.48 -6.05 11.69
CA VAL A 77 -11.89 -7.11 10.87
C VAL A 77 -10.42 -6.82 10.57
N GLU A 78 -10.08 -5.57 10.20
CA GLU A 78 -8.68 -5.16 10.02
C GLU A 78 -7.84 -5.46 11.28
N ASP A 79 -8.34 -5.10 12.46
CA ASP A 79 -7.67 -5.39 13.74
C ASP A 79 -7.52 -6.91 13.97
N ARG A 80 -8.55 -7.72 13.66
CA ARG A 80 -8.44 -9.18 13.76
C ARG A 80 -7.42 -9.78 12.78
N LEU A 81 -7.39 -9.29 11.55
CA LEU A 81 -6.41 -9.74 10.55
C LEU A 81 -4.99 -9.43 11.02
N ARG A 82 -4.76 -8.21 11.50
CA ARG A 82 -3.46 -7.76 12.03
C ARG A 82 -3.05 -8.55 13.27
N ASP A 83 -3.94 -8.70 14.26
CA ASP A 83 -3.58 -9.17 15.59
C ASP A 83 -3.70 -10.70 15.74
N LYS A 84 -4.47 -11.36 14.88
CA LYS A 84 -4.74 -12.81 14.99
C LYS A 84 -4.31 -13.61 13.77
N VAL A 85 -4.56 -13.11 12.56
CA VAL A 85 -4.25 -13.84 11.32
C VAL A 85 -2.78 -13.71 10.97
N THR A 86 -2.28 -12.48 10.85
CA THR A 86 -0.89 -12.20 10.44
C THR A 86 0.15 -12.87 11.34
N PRO A 87 0.08 -12.79 12.69
CA PRO A 87 1.06 -13.44 13.55
C PRO A 87 1.02 -14.98 13.45
N LYS A 88 -0.17 -15.57 13.35
CA LYS A 88 -0.32 -17.01 13.17
C LYS A 88 0.25 -17.48 11.83
N TYR A 89 -0.02 -16.73 10.76
CA TYR A 89 0.51 -17.01 9.44
C TYR A 89 2.05 -17.00 9.45
N HIS A 90 2.67 -15.93 9.94
CA HIS A 90 4.13 -15.84 10.04
C HIS A 90 4.73 -16.93 10.93
N LYS A 91 4.09 -17.27 12.04
CA LYS A 91 4.51 -18.39 12.89
C LYS A 91 4.47 -19.73 12.15
N THR A 92 3.43 -19.96 11.34
CA THR A 92 3.29 -21.21 10.56
C THR A 92 4.42 -21.38 9.55
N PHE A 93 4.91 -20.31 8.94
CA PHE A 93 5.96 -20.35 7.94
C PHE A 93 7.32 -19.84 8.43
N ALA A 94 7.51 -19.68 9.75
CA ALA A 94 8.76 -19.17 10.34
C ALA A 94 10.01 -19.98 9.99
N TYR A 95 9.85 -21.25 9.60
CA TYR A 95 10.93 -22.14 9.20
C TYR A 95 11.47 -21.88 7.79
N ARG A 96 10.83 -21.01 7.02
CA ARG A 96 11.21 -20.66 5.64
C ARG A 96 10.88 -19.21 5.31
N ARG A 97 11.52 -18.67 4.26
CA ARG A 97 11.12 -17.39 3.68
C ARG A 97 9.73 -17.51 3.05
N HIS A 98 8.84 -16.57 3.31
CA HIS A 98 7.46 -16.55 2.84
C HIS A 98 7.00 -15.14 2.56
N ALA A 99 6.02 -14.99 1.64
CA ALA A 99 5.46 -13.69 1.31
C ALA A 99 4.60 -13.14 2.46
N SER A 100 4.66 -11.84 2.72
CA SER A 100 3.83 -11.19 3.74
C SER A 100 2.42 -10.94 3.19
N PRO A 101 1.35 -11.18 3.98
CA PRO A 101 0.01 -10.83 3.56
C PRO A 101 -0.26 -9.34 3.77
N GLN A 102 -0.82 -8.68 2.76
CA GLN A 102 -1.38 -7.34 2.83
C GLN A 102 -2.89 -7.44 2.69
N PHE A 103 -3.62 -6.81 3.60
CA PHE A 103 -5.07 -6.94 3.64
C PHE A 103 -5.76 -5.62 3.33
N ILE A 104 -6.79 -5.71 2.47
CA ILE A 104 -7.82 -4.70 2.32
C ILE A 104 -9.13 -5.35 2.75
N VAL A 105 -9.90 -4.66 3.59
CA VAL A 105 -11.20 -5.14 4.05
C VAL A 105 -12.28 -4.21 3.52
N GLU A 106 -13.24 -4.76 2.80
CA GLU A 106 -14.36 -4.00 2.26
C GLU A 106 -15.71 -4.60 2.68
N TYR A 107 -16.61 -3.72 3.09
CA TYR A 107 -18.01 -4.09 3.28
C TYR A 107 -18.69 -4.28 1.92
N ALA A 108 -19.43 -5.35 1.75
CA ALA A 108 -20.03 -5.79 0.50
C ALA A 108 -20.81 -4.68 -0.23
N ASP A 109 -21.69 -3.95 0.48
CA ASP A 109 -22.47 -2.87 -0.15
C ASP A 109 -21.59 -1.68 -0.59
N THR A 110 -20.56 -1.37 0.21
CA THR A 110 -19.60 -0.29 -0.13
C THR A 110 -18.81 -0.67 -1.37
N LEU A 111 -18.36 -1.92 -1.44
CA LEU A 111 -17.65 -2.45 -2.62
C LEU A 111 -18.54 -2.38 -3.87
N ASN A 112 -19.80 -2.78 -3.80
CA ASN A 112 -20.71 -2.70 -4.96
C ASN A 112 -20.96 -1.26 -5.40
N LYS A 113 -21.14 -0.32 -4.48
CA LYS A 113 -21.25 1.10 -4.82
C LYS A 113 -19.99 1.65 -5.52
N ALA A 114 -18.82 1.19 -5.09
CA ALA A 114 -17.56 1.57 -5.74
C ALA A 114 -17.45 0.97 -7.16
N LEU A 115 -17.85 -0.28 -7.34
CA LEU A 115 -17.91 -0.94 -8.66
C LEU A 115 -18.92 -0.27 -9.60
N GLU A 116 -20.10 0.09 -9.13
CA GLU A 116 -21.13 0.82 -9.91
C GLU A 116 -20.62 2.18 -10.39
N ARG A 117 -19.77 2.84 -9.58
CA ARG A 117 -19.08 4.08 -9.95
C ARG A 117 -17.82 3.84 -10.79
N SER A 118 -17.52 2.59 -11.10
CA SER A 118 -16.33 2.18 -11.86
C SER A 118 -15.01 2.67 -11.27
N GLN A 119 -14.91 2.65 -9.93
CA GLN A 119 -13.66 2.94 -9.26
C GLN A 119 -12.63 1.89 -9.69
N TYR A 120 -11.62 2.31 -10.49
CA TYR A 120 -10.83 1.38 -11.29
C TYR A 120 -10.00 0.40 -10.45
N PHE A 121 -9.57 0.75 -9.23
CA PHE A 121 -8.95 -0.19 -8.32
C PHE A 121 -9.78 -1.47 -8.10
N PHE A 122 -11.05 -1.30 -7.72
CA PHE A 122 -11.94 -2.44 -7.52
C PHE A 122 -12.33 -3.12 -8.82
N THR A 123 -12.43 -2.34 -9.90
CA THR A 123 -12.67 -2.87 -11.25
C THR A 123 -11.56 -3.81 -11.68
N ASP A 124 -10.30 -3.42 -11.48
CA ASP A 124 -9.14 -4.24 -11.81
C ASP A 124 -9.07 -5.50 -10.93
N ILE A 125 -9.35 -5.38 -9.63
CA ILE A 125 -9.47 -6.55 -8.75
C ILE A 125 -10.53 -7.53 -9.26
N VAL A 126 -11.68 -7.03 -9.72
CA VAL A 126 -12.74 -7.89 -10.28
C VAL A 126 -12.32 -8.50 -11.62
N LYS A 127 -11.57 -7.80 -12.46
CA LYS A 127 -11.09 -8.31 -13.75
C LYS A 127 -10.00 -9.37 -13.59
N GLU A 128 -8.96 -9.06 -12.82
CA GLU A 128 -7.70 -9.81 -12.76
C GLU A 128 -7.59 -10.74 -11.56
N GLY A 129 -8.31 -10.45 -10.50
CA GLY A 129 -8.23 -11.16 -9.23
C GLY A 129 -8.63 -12.63 -9.28
N ILE A 130 -8.14 -13.37 -8.29
CA ILE A 130 -8.41 -14.79 -8.11
C ILE A 130 -9.21 -14.98 -6.83
N LYS A 131 -10.42 -15.50 -6.94
CA LYS A 131 -11.22 -15.89 -5.78
C LYS A 131 -10.61 -17.12 -5.14
N ILE A 132 -10.14 -17.01 -3.90
CA ILE A 132 -9.67 -18.15 -3.11
C ILE A 132 -10.72 -18.64 -2.12
N TYR A 133 -11.77 -17.82 -1.88
CA TYR A 133 -12.99 -18.20 -1.16
C TYR A 133 -14.17 -17.35 -1.63
N ASP A 134 -15.37 -17.96 -1.68
CA ASP A 134 -16.64 -17.29 -1.99
C ASP A 134 -17.77 -18.14 -1.38
N ASN A 135 -18.55 -17.57 -0.46
CA ASN A 135 -19.72 -18.24 0.13
C ASN A 135 -20.93 -18.24 -0.80
N LYS A 136 -20.87 -17.51 -1.94
CA LYS A 136 -21.91 -17.35 -2.95
C LYS A 136 -23.18 -16.60 -2.51
N GLU A 137 -23.19 -16.02 -1.34
CA GLU A 137 -24.32 -15.23 -0.85
C GLU A 137 -24.30 -13.80 -1.39
N PHE A 138 -23.12 -13.29 -1.76
CA PHE A 138 -22.92 -11.95 -2.28
C PHE A 138 -22.51 -11.95 -3.75
N LYS A 139 -23.14 -11.07 -4.56
CA LYS A 139 -22.77 -10.85 -5.97
C LYS A 139 -22.13 -9.49 -6.15
N LEU A 140 -20.96 -9.50 -6.79
CA LEU A 140 -20.28 -8.27 -7.18
C LEU A 140 -21.06 -7.57 -8.31
N ALA A 141 -21.25 -6.26 -8.18
CA ALA A 141 -21.77 -5.42 -9.25
C ALA A 141 -20.84 -5.45 -10.47
N LYS A 142 -21.40 -5.24 -11.65
CA LYS A 142 -20.63 -5.15 -12.89
C LYS A 142 -20.22 -3.68 -13.08
N PRO A 143 -18.92 -3.36 -13.04
CA PRO A 143 -18.46 -2.02 -13.37
C PRO A 143 -18.62 -1.74 -14.88
N ARG A 144 -18.81 -0.48 -15.25
CA ARG A 144 -18.58 -0.06 -16.63
C ARG A 144 -17.08 -0.02 -16.92
N GLU A 145 -16.70 -0.13 -18.16
CA GLU A 145 -15.32 0.10 -18.54
C GLU A 145 -15.03 1.61 -18.61
N LEU A 146 -13.91 2.02 -18.01
CA LEU A 146 -13.38 3.36 -18.13
C LEU A 146 -12.41 3.39 -19.31
N SER A 147 -12.46 4.45 -20.12
CA SER A 147 -11.42 4.72 -21.12
C SER A 147 -10.10 5.11 -20.42
N PHE A 148 -8.97 4.88 -21.08
CA PHE A 148 -7.68 5.34 -20.57
C PHE A 148 -7.64 6.85 -20.38
N LYS A 149 -8.40 7.61 -21.17
CA LYS A 149 -8.55 9.07 -21.03
C LYS A 149 -9.20 9.48 -19.69
N GLU A 150 -10.24 8.74 -19.26
CA GLU A 150 -10.88 8.96 -17.95
C GLU A 150 -9.94 8.58 -16.82
N ILE A 151 -9.26 7.43 -16.91
CA ILE A 151 -8.31 6.94 -15.91
C ILE A 151 -7.15 7.94 -15.76
N LYS A 152 -6.58 8.42 -16.89
CA LYS A 152 -5.52 9.44 -16.89
C LYS A 152 -5.96 10.70 -16.18
N LYS A 153 -7.18 11.18 -16.47
CA LYS A 153 -7.72 12.38 -15.83
C LYS A 153 -7.82 12.20 -14.31
N PHE A 154 -8.36 11.09 -13.83
CA PHE A 154 -8.42 10.81 -12.38
C PHE A 154 -7.03 10.78 -11.75
N ALA A 155 -6.05 10.14 -12.41
CA ALA A 155 -4.68 10.07 -11.90
C ALA A 155 -4.06 11.47 -11.75
N ILE A 156 -4.29 12.38 -12.71
CA ILE A 156 -3.81 13.76 -12.66
C ILE A 156 -4.52 14.53 -11.53
N ASP A 157 -5.85 14.50 -11.48
CA ASP A 157 -6.65 15.24 -10.49
C ASP A 157 -6.25 14.84 -9.05
N GLU A 158 -6.01 13.55 -8.80
CA GLU A 158 -5.59 13.03 -7.50
C GLU A 158 -4.14 13.41 -7.15
N PHE A 159 -3.23 13.34 -8.12
CA PHE A 159 -1.84 13.75 -7.89
C PHE A 159 -1.76 15.25 -7.56
N GLU A 160 -2.45 16.09 -8.32
CA GLU A 160 -2.51 17.55 -8.11
C GLU A 160 -3.17 17.91 -6.76
N THR A 161 -4.01 17.02 -6.23
CA THR A 161 -4.62 17.21 -4.91
C THR A 161 -3.66 16.87 -3.77
N HIS A 162 -2.85 15.82 -3.91
CA HIS A 162 -2.06 15.27 -2.80
C HIS A 162 -0.60 15.73 -2.80
N TYR A 163 0.04 15.75 -3.96
CA TYR A 163 1.48 16.05 -4.07
C TYR A 163 1.84 17.48 -3.63
N PRO A 164 1.11 18.55 -4.04
CA PRO A 164 1.43 19.90 -3.58
C PRO A 164 1.30 20.05 -2.05
N ARG A 165 0.30 19.41 -1.45
CA ARG A 165 0.13 19.40 0.01
C ARG A 165 1.27 18.67 0.72
N GLY A 166 1.82 17.62 0.10
CA GLY A 166 3.03 16.97 0.59
C GLY A 166 4.21 17.93 0.61
N ASN A 167 4.39 18.74 -0.45
CA ASN A 167 5.43 19.77 -0.53
C ASN A 167 5.24 20.84 0.56
N GLU A 168 4.03 21.34 0.77
CA GLU A 168 3.74 22.32 1.82
C GLU A 168 4.15 21.81 3.21
N TYR A 169 3.85 20.53 3.53
CA TYR A 169 4.28 19.94 4.80
C TYR A 169 5.80 19.76 4.88
N LEU A 170 6.45 19.40 3.78
CA LEU A 170 7.90 19.24 3.73
C LEU A 170 8.62 20.59 3.88
N ASP A 171 8.13 21.65 3.23
CA ASP A 171 8.64 23.02 3.36
C ASP A 171 8.50 23.50 4.82
N ALA A 172 7.38 23.23 5.45
CA ALA A 172 7.19 23.48 6.87
C ALA A 172 8.19 22.66 7.73
N GLY A 173 8.47 21.42 7.34
CA GLY A 173 9.51 20.59 7.97
C GLY A 173 10.89 21.26 7.92
N TYR A 174 11.30 21.81 6.80
CA TYR A 174 12.55 22.59 6.68
C TYR A 174 12.54 23.83 7.59
N TYR A 175 11.43 24.54 7.68
CA TYR A 175 11.31 25.67 8.60
C TYR A 175 11.52 25.24 10.05
N PHE A 176 10.91 24.14 10.49
CA PHE A 176 11.08 23.61 11.84
C PHE A 176 12.50 23.13 12.12
N ASN A 177 13.17 22.53 11.12
CA ASN A 177 14.59 22.19 11.20
C ASN A 177 15.45 23.42 11.51
N ASN A 178 15.25 24.51 10.78
CA ASN A 178 16.00 25.76 10.96
C ASN A 178 15.75 26.41 12.32
N LYS A 179 14.64 26.09 12.99
CA LYS A 179 14.32 26.57 14.34
C LYS A 179 14.77 25.59 15.45
N GLY A 180 15.30 24.42 15.12
CA GLY A 180 15.61 23.38 16.09
C GLY A 180 14.39 22.76 16.78
N GLN A 181 13.21 22.84 16.15
CA GLN A 181 11.92 22.39 16.70
C GLN A 181 11.55 21.01 16.14
N TYR A 182 12.36 20.01 16.41
CA TYR A 182 12.29 18.70 15.76
C TYR A 182 11.03 17.89 16.09
N ILE A 183 10.49 18.02 17.31
CA ILE A 183 9.28 17.28 17.72
C ILE A 183 8.07 17.68 16.86
N GLY A 184 7.73 18.96 16.82
CA GLY A 184 6.63 19.47 16.00
C GLY A 184 6.84 19.25 14.51
N GLY A 185 8.09 19.46 14.06
CA GLY A 185 8.49 19.20 12.68
C GLY A 185 8.29 17.73 12.27
N SER A 186 8.57 16.76 13.13
CA SER A 186 8.41 15.33 12.83
C SER A 186 6.96 14.95 12.50
N PHE A 187 5.96 15.60 13.13
CA PHE A 187 4.57 15.43 12.74
C PHE A 187 4.31 15.91 11.30
N LEU A 188 4.89 17.06 10.92
CA LEU A 188 4.74 17.59 9.55
C LEU A 188 5.46 16.71 8.53
N LEU A 189 6.64 16.17 8.87
CA LEU A 189 7.35 15.19 8.04
C LEU A 189 6.55 13.91 7.84
N HIS A 190 5.88 13.42 8.90
CA HIS A 190 4.94 12.30 8.76
C HIS A 190 3.83 12.63 7.78
N GLN A 191 3.22 13.83 7.89
CA GLN A 191 2.15 14.26 6.99
C GLN A 191 2.63 14.39 5.53
N ALA A 192 3.84 14.92 5.29
CA ALA A 192 4.43 14.97 3.97
C ALA A 192 4.58 13.57 3.36
N CYS A 193 5.15 12.65 4.11
CA CYS A 193 5.35 11.26 3.72
C CYS A 193 4.00 10.57 3.39
N GLU A 194 2.99 10.72 4.25
CA GLU A 194 1.64 10.20 4.03
C GLU A 194 1.03 10.74 2.73
N ARG A 195 1.22 12.05 2.43
CA ARG A 195 0.69 12.67 1.20
C ARG A 195 1.36 12.13 -0.05
N PHE A 196 2.67 11.95 -0.04
CA PHE A 196 3.38 11.39 -1.19
C PHE A 196 2.99 9.94 -1.46
N TYR A 197 2.90 9.10 -0.44
CA TYR A 197 2.40 7.73 -0.60
C TYR A 197 0.95 7.67 -1.09
N ASN A 198 0.07 8.55 -0.58
CA ASN A 198 -1.31 8.63 -1.06
C ASN A 198 -1.38 9.10 -2.52
N ALA A 199 -0.55 10.08 -2.93
CA ALA A 199 -0.48 10.54 -4.32
C ALA A 199 -0.13 9.37 -5.26
N ILE A 200 0.91 8.59 -4.92
CA ILE A 200 1.30 7.41 -5.68
C ILE A 200 0.15 6.38 -5.75
N SER A 201 -0.39 6.01 -4.59
CA SER A 201 -1.48 5.03 -4.52
C SER A 201 -2.67 5.41 -5.41
N LEU A 202 -3.09 6.67 -5.35
CA LEU A 202 -4.24 7.18 -6.10
C LEU A 202 -3.97 7.23 -7.60
N VAL A 203 -2.76 7.61 -8.03
CA VAL A 203 -2.35 7.61 -9.45
C VAL A 203 -2.44 6.21 -10.06
N PHE A 204 -2.00 5.20 -9.33
CA PHE A 204 -1.97 3.82 -9.82
C PHE A 204 -3.29 3.08 -9.65
N THR A 205 -4.11 3.43 -8.66
CA THR A 205 -5.26 2.60 -8.27
C THR A 205 -6.57 3.38 -8.13
N ASN A 206 -6.54 4.70 -8.03
CA ASN A 206 -7.68 5.50 -7.58
C ASN A 206 -8.26 5.02 -6.22
N TYR A 207 -7.42 4.37 -5.42
CA TYR A 207 -7.78 3.90 -4.10
C TYR A 207 -6.90 4.57 -3.04
N ARG A 208 -7.54 5.23 -2.09
CA ARG A 208 -6.88 5.80 -0.92
C ARG A 208 -6.99 4.84 0.25
N SER A 209 -5.85 4.39 0.75
CA SER A 209 -5.81 3.65 2.01
C SER A 209 -6.44 4.49 3.14
N LYS A 210 -7.19 3.84 4.01
CA LYS A 210 -7.74 4.46 5.23
C LYS A 210 -6.70 4.55 6.35
N SER A 211 -5.54 3.94 6.15
CA SER A 211 -4.45 3.91 7.11
C SER A 211 -3.64 5.20 7.07
N HIS A 212 -3.22 5.66 8.27
CA HIS A 212 -2.23 6.72 8.44
C HIS A 212 -0.85 6.16 8.82
N LYS A 213 -0.67 4.84 8.80
CA LYS A 213 0.58 4.21 9.19
C LYS A 213 1.53 4.12 7.99
N LEU A 214 2.66 4.78 8.08
CA LEU A 214 3.62 4.87 6.99
C LEU A 214 4.17 3.51 6.55
N ASN A 215 4.35 2.58 7.45
CA ASN A 215 4.76 1.22 7.11
C ASN A 215 3.72 0.48 6.25
N GLU A 216 2.41 0.66 6.51
CA GLU A 216 1.34 0.10 5.69
C GLU A 216 1.27 0.80 4.32
N LEU A 217 1.38 2.13 4.28
CA LEU A 217 1.38 2.93 3.04
C LEU A 217 2.60 2.61 2.16
N SER A 218 3.79 2.55 2.75
CA SER A 218 5.03 2.14 2.08
C SER A 218 4.90 0.73 1.48
N SER A 219 4.39 -0.22 2.28
CA SER A 219 4.18 -1.58 1.81
C SER A 219 3.20 -1.66 0.65
N PHE A 220 2.12 -0.88 0.69
CA PHE A 220 1.12 -0.83 -0.38
C PHE A 220 1.67 -0.23 -1.68
N THR A 221 2.58 0.74 -1.61
CA THR A 221 3.08 1.45 -2.80
C THR A 221 4.34 0.84 -3.42
N LYS A 222 5.08 0.00 -2.70
CA LYS A 222 6.36 -0.58 -3.17
C LYS A 222 6.25 -1.44 -4.42
N GLU A 223 5.03 -1.93 -4.77
CA GLU A 223 4.81 -2.71 -6.00
C GLU A 223 4.89 -1.83 -7.28
N TYR A 224 4.70 -0.50 -7.15
CA TYR A 224 4.68 0.41 -8.29
C TYR A 224 6.07 0.86 -8.73
N SER A 225 7.05 0.84 -7.83
CA SER A 225 8.47 1.04 -8.13
C SER A 225 9.33 0.40 -7.05
N ARG A 226 10.43 -0.26 -7.46
CA ARG A 226 11.42 -0.83 -6.52
C ARG A 226 12.09 0.24 -5.68
N GLU A 227 12.26 1.44 -6.20
CA GLU A 227 12.85 2.55 -5.47
C GLU A 227 12.03 2.93 -4.24
N LEU A 228 10.68 2.78 -4.31
CA LEU A 228 9.80 3.00 -3.16
C LEU A 228 10.05 2.02 -2.01
N ALA A 229 10.50 0.80 -2.33
CA ALA A 229 10.84 -0.19 -1.30
C ALA A 229 12.11 0.17 -0.52
N VAL A 230 12.96 1.06 -1.06
CA VAL A 230 14.27 1.42 -0.48
C VAL A 230 14.37 2.88 -0.02
N VAL A 231 13.29 3.63 -0.12
CA VAL A 231 13.24 5.03 0.36
C VAL A 231 13.64 5.11 1.83
N PHE A 232 13.15 4.19 2.67
CA PHE A 232 13.53 4.07 4.07
C PHE A 232 14.25 2.75 4.28
N PRO A 233 15.58 2.70 4.09
CA PRO A 233 16.35 1.50 4.37
C PRO A 233 16.31 1.18 5.87
N LEU A 234 16.38 -0.12 6.20
CA LEU A 234 16.29 -0.63 7.57
C LEU A 234 17.49 -1.53 7.89
N ASN A 235 18.66 -1.19 7.37
CA ASN A 235 19.87 -2.02 7.49
C ASN A 235 20.61 -1.77 8.81
N THR A 236 20.62 -0.53 9.29
CA THR A 236 21.26 -0.13 10.52
C THR A 236 20.24 0.17 11.62
N ASP A 237 20.67 0.15 12.88
CA ASP A 237 19.80 0.51 14.00
C ASP A 237 19.41 1.99 13.98
N PHE A 238 20.27 2.86 13.43
CA PHE A 238 19.95 4.27 13.22
C PHE A 238 18.81 4.45 12.21
N GLU A 239 18.89 3.80 11.05
CA GLU A 239 17.85 3.84 10.01
C GLU A 239 16.50 3.33 10.53
N LYS A 240 16.51 2.18 11.21
CA LYS A 240 15.31 1.61 11.86
C LYS A 240 14.70 2.58 12.86
N ARG A 241 15.55 3.19 13.70
CA ARG A 241 15.12 4.16 14.70
C ARG A 241 14.51 5.41 14.05
N CYS A 242 15.14 5.96 13.00
CA CYS A 242 14.62 7.14 12.31
C CYS A 242 13.25 6.87 11.67
N PHE A 243 13.10 5.72 11.02
CA PHE A 243 11.81 5.35 10.43
C PHE A 243 10.73 5.08 11.50
N ASP A 244 11.08 4.43 12.61
CA ASP A 244 10.20 4.23 13.76
C ASP A 244 9.73 5.57 14.35
N LEU A 245 10.66 6.52 14.57
CA LEU A 245 10.33 7.86 15.03
C LEU A 245 9.37 8.58 14.07
N LEU A 246 9.61 8.51 12.76
CA LEU A 246 8.74 9.09 11.76
C LEU A 246 7.32 8.45 11.79
N CYS A 247 7.23 7.13 11.92
CA CYS A 247 5.95 6.42 12.04
C CYS A 247 5.18 6.83 13.31
N ARG A 248 5.86 6.94 14.45
CA ARG A 248 5.26 7.31 15.74
C ARG A 248 4.89 8.79 15.84
N ALA A 249 5.54 9.65 15.05
CA ALA A 249 5.34 11.10 15.10
C ALA A 249 3.87 11.51 14.87
N TYR A 250 3.09 10.73 14.15
CA TYR A 250 1.66 10.98 13.94
C TYR A 250 0.86 11.15 15.24
N ILE A 251 1.18 10.36 16.25
CA ILE A 251 0.52 10.41 17.56
C ILE A 251 1.46 11.05 18.59
N GLU A 252 2.70 10.57 18.69
CA GLU A 252 3.56 10.88 19.81
C GLU A 252 4.10 12.31 19.81
N ALA A 253 4.36 12.89 18.65
CA ALA A 253 4.77 14.30 18.57
C ALA A 253 3.73 15.28 19.13
N ARG A 254 2.48 14.85 19.27
CA ARG A 254 1.37 15.67 19.76
C ARG A 254 0.98 15.40 21.21
N TYR A 255 1.16 14.16 21.67
CA TYR A 255 0.57 13.69 22.92
C TYR A 255 1.55 13.05 23.89
N ASN A 256 2.74 12.64 23.44
CA ASN A 256 3.73 12.00 24.28
C ASN A 256 4.84 12.99 24.66
N LYS A 257 4.88 13.42 25.92
CA LYS A 257 5.91 14.33 26.45
C LYS A 257 7.34 13.76 26.40
N ASP A 258 7.47 12.43 26.34
CA ASP A 258 8.75 11.72 26.31
C ASP A 258 9.21 11.42 24.88
N PHE A 259 8.48 11.89 23.87
CA PHE A 259 8.88 11.78 22.46
C PHE A 259 10.00 12.76 22.15
N VAL A 260 11.15 12.24 21.75
CA VAL A 260 12.35 13.03 21.47
C VAL A 260 12.91 12.67 20.11
N VAL A 261 13.26 13.69 19.34
CA VAL A 261 13.97 13.58 18.06
C VAL A 261 15.17 14.53 18.10
N ASN A 262 16.35 14.04 17.83
CA ASN A 262 17.55 14.86 17.76
C ASN A 262 17.77 15.43 16.34
N LYS A 263 18.77 16.32 16.19
CA LYS A 263 19.06 17.01 14.93
C LYS A 263 19.45 16.05 13.80
N GLU A 264 20.23 15.03 14.10
CA GLU A 264 20.73 14.07 13.11
C GLU A 264 19.60 13.16 12.61
N GLU A 265 18.77 12.65 13.52
CA GLU A 265 17.57 11.86 13.19
C GLU A 265 16.60 12.66 12.33
N TYR A 266 16.38 13.94 12.67
CA TYR A 266 15.50 14.82 11.93
C TYR A 266 16.03 15.12 10.51
N ALA A 267 17.32 15.42 10.39
CA ALA A 267 17.97 15.68 9.09
C ALA A 267 17.90 14.45 8.18
N TYR A 268 18.11 13.25 8.73
CA TYR A 268 17.96 12.01 7.99
C TYR A 268 16.51 11.82 7.48
N MET A 269 15.51 12.04 8.35
CA MET A 269 14.11 11.95 7.92
C MET A 269 13.78 12.93 6.79
N LEU A 270 14.26 14.19 6.86
CA LEU A 270 14.10 15.17 5.78
C LEU A 270 14.68 14.67 4.47
N GLU A 271 15.92 14.18 4.48
CA GLU A 271 16.58 13.64 3.28
C GLU A 271 15.78 12.49 2.66
N ARG A 272 15.31 11.55 3.46
CA ARG A 272 14.54 10.39 2.96
C ARG A 272 13.19 10.80 2.35
N ILE A 273 12.54 11.82 2.92
CA ILE A 273 11.26 12.33 2.40
C ILE A 273 11.47 13.14 1.13
N GLU A 274 12.58 13.88 0.99
CA GLU A 274 12.92 14.52 -0.28
C GLU A 274 13.11 13.50 -1.41
N ILE A 275 13.80 12.40 -1.13
CA ILE A 275 13.94 11.28 -2.08
C ILE A 275 12.56 10.68 -2.43
N LEU A 276 11.67 10.49 -1.44
CA LEU A 276 10.32 10.02 -1.70
C LEU A 276 9.54 10.97 -2.62
N LYS A 277 9.66 12.27 -2.38
CA LYS A 277 9.04 13.31 -3.21
C LYS A 277 9.51 13.22 -4.66
N GLU A 278 10.82 13.14 -4.89
CA GLU A 278 11.41 13.05 -6.24
C GLU A 278 10.95 11.78 -6.96
N ILE A 279 10.99 10.64 -6.30
CA ILE A 279 10.52 9.36 -6.84
C ILE A 279 9.03 9.47 -7.17
N SER A 280 8.22 10.05 -6.29
CA SER A 280 6.76 10.21 -6.49
C SER A 280 6.44 11.01 -7.74
N PHE A 281 7.15 12.11 -7.98
CA PHE A 281 6.96 12.93 -9.17
C PHE A 281 7.37 12.21 -10.45
N ARG A 282 8.50 11.52 -10.41
CA ARG A 282 9.01 10.78 -11.57
C ARG A 282 8.09 9.65 -11.99
N ILE A 283 7.68 8.78 -11.05
CA ILE A 283 6.80 7.64 -11.37
C ILE A 283 5.40 8.10 -11.79
N PHE A 284 4.90 9.24 -11.26
CA PHE A 284 3.70 9.89 -11.77
C PHE A 284 3.87 10.27 -13.25
N THR A 285 4.94 10.96 -13.59
CA THR A 285 5.21 11.42 -14.98
C THR A 285 5.29 10.23 -15.94
N GLU A 286 6.01 9.17 -15.56
CA GLU A 286 6.12 7.92 -16.33
C GLU A 286 4.74 7.25 -16.51
N LYS A 287 3.94 7.22 -15.44
CA LYS A 287 2.60 6.62 -15.49
C LYS A 287 1.66 7.39 -16.40
N ILE A 288 1.67 8.72 -16.36
CA ILE A 288 0.87 9.57 -17.24
C ILE A 288 1.28 9.37 -18.70
N ALA A 289 2.58 9.32 -19.00
CA ALA A 289 3.07 9.03 -20.36
C ALA A 289 2.59 7.65 -20.86
N SER A 290 2.58 6.62 -19.99
CA SER A 290 2.06 5.31 -20.36
C SER A 290 0.58 5.31 -20.72
N TYR A 291 -0.22 6.19 -20.12
CA TYR A 291 -1.63 6.36 -20.51
C TYR A 291 -1.77 7.03 -21.87
N ASP A 292 -0.88 7.96 -22.24
CA ASP A 292 -0.90 8.59 -23.58
C ASP A 292 -0.66 7.55 -24.67
N GLU A 293 0.27 6.61 -24.47
CA GLU A 293 0.50 5.50 -25.38
C GLU A 293 -0.74 4.59 -25.53
N LEU A 294 -1.41 4.28 -24.41
CA LEU A 294 -2.61 3.45 -24.42
C LEU A 294 -3.80 4.15 -25.10
N ILE A 295 -3.98 5.46 -24.87
CA ILE A 295 -5.01 6.26 -25.53
C ILE A 295 -4.80 6.27 -27.04
N ALA A 296 -3.54 6.48 -27.49
CA ALA A 296 -3.22 6.45 -28.91
C ALA A 296 -3.53 5.09 -29.57
N GLN A 297 -3.39 3.99 -28.81
CA GLN A 297 -3.74 2.64 -29.27
C GLN A 297 -5.26 2.39 -29.31
N GLU A 298 -6.03 3.02 -28.40
CA GLU A 298 -7.51 2.94 -28.43
C GLU A 298 -8.13 3.72 -29.59
N GLU A 299 -7.46 4.79 -30.05
CA GLU A 299 -7.95 5.68 -31.11
C GLU A 299 -7.48 5.25 -32.52
N ALA A 300 -6.56 4.28 -32.65
CA ALA A 300 -6.02 3.76 -33.90
C ALA A 300 -6.83 2.58 -34.43
#